data_fd6ad164e7b03bbcd1af3748ecddbac3
#
_entry.id   fd6ad164e7b03bbcd1af3748ecddbac3
#
_cell.length_a   1.000
_cell.length_b   1.000
_cell.length_c   1.000
_cell.angle_alpha   90.00
_cell.angle_beta   90.00
_cell.angle_gamma   90.00
#
_symmetry.space_group_name_H-M   'P 1'
#
loop_
_entity.id
_entity.type
_entity.pdbx_description
1 polymer ?
#
loop_
_entity_poly.entity_id
_entity_poly.type
_entity_poly.pdbx_seq_one_letter_code
_entity_poly.pdbx_strand_id
1 'polypeptide(L)'
;MSRPTHVSAGPYAPPAPARELTAVSADGTRLHVELHGPDGAPAVVLAHGWTCSTAFWAAQIRELAADHRVIAYDQRGHGRTPASRNCSTDALADDLEAVLTATLAPGEQAVIAGHSMGGMTVMAASGRPAFVEHAGAVLLCSTGSSRLVDESTVLPLPPGRTRTWLVRRVLGTSAPLGPVTPVARRILKYATLGPGSTPHMVEACARIVHACPRTVRRSWSHVLGLLDLEHGVGELRVPTAVVVGTADRLTPPVHARAIASRLPHCLGLTELPGIGHMTPVEAPGTVTGRIRELAAAHIPAVPAAPAAPAAPVTSVAPAEESA
;
A
#
# COMPACT_ATOMS: atom_id res chain seq x y z
N MET A 1 1.57 -20.16 -16.50
CA MET A 1 2.09 -18.98 -17.24
C MET A 1 1.72 -17.76 -16.44
N SER A 2 2.67 -17.14 -15.72
CA SER A 2 2.45 -15.88 -14.99
C SER A 2 2.19 -14.76 -16.00
N ARG A 3 1.05 -14.08 -15.87
CA ARG A 3 0.74 -12.91 -16.67
C ARG A 3 1.75 -11.81 -16.31
N PRO A 4 2.31 -11.06 -17.28
CA PRO A 4 3.19 -9.94 -16.98
C PRO A 4 2.38 -8.87 -16.23
N THR A 5 2.63 -8.77 -14.93
CA THR A 5 1.96 -7.83 -14.02
C THR A 5 2.62 -6.45 -14.01
N HIS A 6 3.67 -6.23 -14.83
CA HIS A 6 4.52 -5.06 -14.71
C HIS A 6 4.32 -4.08 -15.86
N VAL A 7 4.20 -2.80 -15.47
CA VAL A 7 4.58 -1.68 -16.34
C VAL A 7 6.10 -1.81 -16.51
N SER A 8 6.53 -2.37 -17.62
CA SER A 8 7.93 -2.75 -17.83
C SER A 8 8.87 -1.57 -18.14
N ALA A 9 8.34 -0.36 -18.31
CA ALA A 9 9.11 0.85 -18.56
C ALA A 9 8.33 2.12 -18.17
N GLY A 10 9.05 3.23 -17.93
CA GLY A 10 8.48 4.54 -17.63
C GLY A 10 8.37 4.86 -16.12
N PRO A 11 7.79 6.02 -15.77
CA PRO A 11 7.79 6.54 -14.39
C PRO A 11 6.98 5.70 -13.40
N TYR A 12 6.13 4.81 -13.88
CA TYR A 12 5.30 3.90 -13.06
C TYR A 12 5.80 2.45 -13.07
N ALA A 13 6.95 2.17 -13.70
CA ALA A 13 7.60 0.87 -13.57
C ALA A 13 8.29 0.79 -12.21
N PRO A 14 8.02 -0.23 -11.37
CA PRO A 14 8.71 -0.35 -10.10
C PRO A 14 10.20 -0.61 -10.35
N PRO A 15 11.10 -0.04 -9.51
CA PRO A 15 12.50 -0.44 -9.54
C PRO A 15 12.64 -1.92 -9.15
N ALA A 16 13.72 -2.54 -9.60
CA ALA A 16 14.04 -3.90 -9.16
C ALA A 16 14.28 -3.90 -7.64
N PRO A 17 13.73 -4.86 -6.89
CA PRO A 17 14.01 -4.97 -5.46
C PRO A 17 15.46 -5.35 -5.22
N ALA A 18 16.05 -4.85 -4.12
CA ALA A 18 17.37 -5.28 -3.66
C ALA A 18 17.31 -6.74 -3.17
N ARG A 19 16.21 -7.16 -2.57
CA ARG A 19 15.95 -8.51 -2.10
C ARG A 19 14.46 -8.82 -2.13
N GLU A 20 14.12 -10.08 -2.42
CA GLU A 20 12.76 -10.62 -2.28
C GLU A 20 12.76 -11.69 -1.18
N LEU A 21 11.65 -11.79 -0.46
CA LEU A 21 11.43 -12.83 0.52
C LEU A 21 9.96 -13.29 0.53
N THR A 22 9.70 -14.34 1.28
CA THR A 22 8.35 -14.83 1.53
C THR A 22 8.05 -14.70 3.02
N ALA A 23 7.04 -13.94 3.38
CA ALA A 23 6.43 -13.99 4.71
C ALA A 23 5.33 -15.05 4.72
N VAL A 24 5.17 -15.77 5.83
CA VAL A 24 4.16 -16.83 5.96
C VAL A 24 3.12 -16.40 6.97
N SER A 25 1.90 -16.19 6.51
CA SER A 25 0.75 -15.82 7.33
C SER A 25 0.30 -16.97 8.25
N ALA A 26 -0.51 -16.67 9.26
CA ALA A 26 -0.99 -17.63 10.25
C ALA A 26 -1.71 -18.86 9.65
N ASP A 27 -2.38 -18.68 8.50
CA ASP A 27 -3.05 -19.76 7.77
C ASP A 27 -2.15 -20.47 6.75
N GLY A 28 -0.83 -20.20 6.74
CA GLY A 28 0.13 -20.77 5.81
C GLY A 28 0.19 -20.07 4.45
N THR A 29 -0.57 -19.00 4.23
CA THR A 29 -0.49 -18.19 2.99
C THR A 29 0.91 -17.58 2.85
N ARG A 30 1.55 -17.81 1.70
CA ARG A 30 2.90 -17.33 1.40
C ARG A 30 2.82 -15.98 0.68
N LEU A 31 3.22 -14.93 1.38
CA LEU A 31 3.16 -13.55 0.90
C LEU A 31 4.47 -13.18 0.20
N HIS A 32 4.37 -12.63 -1.00
CA HIS A 32 5.51 -12.05 -1.70
C HIS A 32 5.85 -10.69 -1.11
N VAL A 33 7.12 -10.50 -0.73
CA VAL A 33 7.63 -9.26 -0.13
C VAL A 33 8.87 -8.80 -0.89
N GLU A 34 8.94 -7.53 -1.19
CA GLU A 34 10.05 -6.83 -1.85
C GLU A 34 10.71 -5.86 -0.88
N LEU A 35 12.03 -5.90 -0.80
CA LEU A 35 12.85 -4.96 -0.02
C LEU A 35 13.65 -4.07 -0.96
N HIS A 36 13.61 -2.77 -0.71
CA HIS A 36 14.32 -1.77 -1.49
C HIS A 36 15.06 -0.80 -0.57
N GLY A 37 16.13 -0.21 -1.08
CA GLY A 37 16.95 0.75 -0.34
C GLY A 37 17.93 0.13 0.65
N PRO A 38 18.62 0.95 1.46
CA PRO A 38 19.65 0.49 2.38
C PRO A 38 19.08 -0.27 3.59
N ASP A 39 19.69 -1.39 3.99
CA ASP A 39 19.22 -2.22 5.11
C ASP A 39 19.17 -1.49 6.45
N GLY A 40 20.08 -0.57 6.75
CA GLY A 40 20.14 0.18 8.01
C GLY A 40 19.36 1.49 8.02
N ALA A 41 18.60 1.80 6.96
CA ALA A 41 17.82 3.04 6.88
C ALA A 41 16.46 2.91 7.60
N PRO A 42 15.82 4.03 7.99
CA PRO A 42 14.48 4.02 8.58
C PRO A 42 13.49 3.23 7.73
N ALA A 43 12.70 2.37 8.36
CA ALA A 43 11.81 1.44 7.67
C ALA A 43 10.47 2.06 7.29
N VAL A 44 10.00 1.72 6.09
CA VAL A 44 8.67 2.09 5.56
C VAL A 44 7.99 0.85 5.00
N VAL A 45 6.80 0.52 5.48
CA VAL A 45 5.98 -0.61 5.02
C VAL A 45 4.84 -0.10 4.16
N LEU A 46 4.67 -0.65 2.97
CA LEU A 46 3.69 -0.21 1.98
C LEU A 46 2.64 -1.30 1.69
N ALA A 47 1.39 -1.06 2.09
CA ALA A 47 0.25 -1.93 1.83
C ALA A 47 -0.64 -1.35 0.71
N HIS A 48 -0.75 -2.06 -0.41
CA HIS A 48 -1.50 -1.61 -1.59
C HIS A 48 -3.01 -1.85 -1.47
N GLY A 49 -3.80 -1.28 -2.40
CA GLY A 49 -5.25 -1.42 -2.46
C GLY A 49 -5.74 -2.69 -3.17
N TRP A 50 -7.05 -2.90 -3.10
CA TRP A 50 -7.74 -3.94 -3.87
C TRP A 50 -7.44 -3.83 -5.36
N THR A 51 -7.24 -4.95 -6.02
CA THR A 51 -6.83 -5.08 -7.42
C THR A 51 -5.43 -4.55 -7.77
N CYS A 52 -4.68 -4.08 -6.78
CA CYS A 52 -3.31 -3.58 -6.98
C CYS A 52 -2.23 -4.66 -6.71
N SER A 53 -0.99 -4.25 -6.66
CA SER A 53 0.21 -5.04 -6.32
C SER A 53 1.30 -4.09 -5.82
N THR A 54 2.48 -4.62 -5.46
CA THR A 54 3.67 -3.80 -5.12
C THR A 54 3.97 -2.73 -6.17
N ALA A 55 3.73 -3.03 -7.45
CA ALA A 55 3.93 -2.09 -8.56
C ALA A 55 3.11 -0.78 -8.43
N PHE A 56 2.04 -0.78 -7.66
CA PHE A 56 1.25 0.43 -7.40
C PHE A 56 2.04 1.52 -6.67
N TRP A 57 3.02 1.12 -5.86
CA TRP A 57 3.89 2.00 -5.08
C TRP A 57 5.18 2.41 -5.82
N ALA A 58 5.28 2.17 -7.14
CA ALA A 58 6.50 2.39 -7.91
C ALA A 58 7.14 3.77 -7.72
N ALA A 59 6.34 4.84 -7.65
CA ALA A 59 6.83 6.19 -7.44
C ALA A 59 7.42 6.37 -6.02
N GLN A 60 6.71 5.90 -5.00
CA GLN A 60 7.16 5.95 -3.60
C GLN A 60 8.41 5.12 -3.39
N ILE A 61 8.44 3.89 -3.90
CA ILE A 61 9.61 3.02 -3.81
C ILE A 61 10.84 3.70 -4.43
N ARG A 62 10.70 4.27 -5.64
CA ARG A 62 11.80 4.94 -6.34
C ARG A 62 12.38 6.11 -5.56
N GLU A 63 11.52 6.92 -4.95
CA GLU A 63 11.95 8.10 -4.22
C GLU A 63 12.47 7.76 -2.81
N LEU A 64 11.80 6.84 -2.10
CA LEU A 64 12.15 6.49 -0.72
C LEU A 64 13.37 5.56 -0.63
N ALA A 65 13.59 4.69 -1.61
CA ALA A 65 14.70 3.74 -1.57
C ALA A 65 16.11 4.37 -1.59
N ALA A 66 16.21 5.68 -1.82
CA ALA A 66 17.47 6.40 -1.72
C ALA A 66 17.97 6.54 -0.27
N ASP A 67 17.05 6.63 0.70
CA ASP A 67 17.35 6.97 2.10
C ASP A 67 16.46 6.25 3.13
N HIS A 68 15.56 5.37 2.67
CA HIS A 68 14.70 4.53 3.51
C HIS A 68 14.77 3.07 3.06
N ARG A 69 14.60 2.18 4.02
CA ARG A 69 14.36 0.76 3.74
C ARG A 69 12.87 0.55 3.48
N VAL A 70 12.51 0.37 2.22
CA VAL A 70 11.12 0.22 1.79
C VAL A 70 10.76 -1.26 1.70
N ILE A 71 9.70 -1.64 2.39
CA ILE A 71 9.12 -2.98 2.45
C ILE A 71 7.77 -2.91 1.76
N ALA A 72 7.67 -3.45 0.55
CA ALA A 72 6.41 -3.57 -0.17
C ALA A 72 6.01 -5.03 -0.28
N TYR A 73 4.72 -5.35 -0.13
CA TYR A 73 4.26 -6.73 -0.24
C TYR A 73 2.98 -6.83 -1.04
N ASP A 74 2.81 -7.95 -1.71
CA ASP A 74 1.57 -8.27 -2.40
C ASP A 74 0.59 -8.90 -1.41
N GLN A 75 -0.52 -8.23 -1.14
CA GLN A 75 -1.59 -8.77 -0.30
C GLN A 75 -2.16 -10.07 -0.88
N ARG A 76 -2.73 -10.94 -0.05
CA ARG A 76 -3.22 -12.28 -0.45
C ARG A 76 -4.09 -12.24 -1.71
N GLY A 77 -3.70 -13.06 -2.70
CA GLY A 77 -4.36 -13.17 -3.99
C GLY A 77 -3.95 -12.13 -5.02
N HIS A 78 -3.15 -11.14 -4.66
CA HIS A 78 -2.70 -10.08 -5.56
C HIS A 78 -1.25 -10.28 -6.00
N GLY A 79 -0.90 -9.67 -7.13
CA GLY A 79 0.47 -9.68 -7.64
C GLY A 79 1.05 -11.09 -7.75
N ARG A 80 2.12 -11.34 -7.01
CA ARG A 80 2.84 -12.63 -6.92
C ARG A 80 2.39 -13.50 -5.75
N THR A 81 1.59 -12.95 -4.83
CA THR A 81 1.00 -13.72 -3.73
C THR A 81 -0.16 -14.59 -4.26
N PRO A 82 -0.15 -15.91 -4.01
CA PRO A 82 -1.18 -16.80 -4.51
C PRO A 82 -2.56 -16.50 -3.94
N ALA A 83 -3.59 -16.88 -4.69
CA ALA A 83 -4.97 -16.79 -4.23
C ALA A 83 -5.20 -17.71 -3.02
N SER A 84 -5.87 -17.17 -1.99
CA SER A 84 -6.33 -17.92 -0.83
C SER A 84 -7.86 -18.01 -0.83
N ARG A 85 -8.40 -19.06 -0.21
CA ARG A 85 -9.84 -19.18 0.05
C ARG A 85 -10.28 -18.37 1.27
N ASN A 86 -9.33 -18.08 2.17
CA ASN A 86 -9.55 -17.25 3.34
C ASN A 86 -9.34 -15.78 2.96
N CYS A 87 -10.44 -15.10 2.64
CA CYS A 87 -10.48 -13.64 2.43
C CYS A 87 -11.34 -13.04 3.55
N SER A 88 -10.71 -12.37 4.50
CA SER A 88 -11.34 -11.69 5.63
C SER A 88 -10.48 -10.53 6.12
N THR A 89 -11.02 -9.66 6.94
CA THR A 89 -10.27 -8.59 7.61
C THR A 89 -9.21 -9.13 8.56
N ASP A 90 -9.52 -10.21 9.30
CA ASP A 90 -8.56 -10.88 10.16
C ASP A 90 -7.39 -11.46 9.37
N ALA A 91 -7.69 -12.06 8.21
CA ALA A 91 -6.64 -12.58 7.34
C ALA A 91 -5.73 -11.47 6.78
N LEU A 92 -6.23 -10.25 6.54
CA LEU A 92 -5.39 -9.10 6.20
C LEU A 92 -4.51 -8.67 7.37
N ALA A 93 -5.06 -8.70 8.59
CA ALA A 93 -4.30 -8.39 9.81
C ALA A 93 -3.18 -9.42 10.04
N ASP A 94 -3.48 -10.72 9.92
CA ASP A 94 -2.50 -11.80 10.02
C ASP A 94 -1.39 -11.68 8.96
N ASP A 95 -1.73 -11.25 7.75
CA ASP A 95 -0.76 -11.02 6.68
C ASP A 95 0.20 -9.87 7.01
N LEU A 96 -0.34 -8.73 7.45
CA LEU A 96 0.51 -7.60 7.83
C LEU A 96 1.39 -7.96 9.02
N GLU A 97 0.87 -8.65 10.03
CA GLU A 97 1.64 -9.14 11.17
C GLU A 97 2.80 -10.04 10.73
N ALA A 98 2.55 -10.99 9.82
CA ALA A 98 3.58 -11.86 9.26
C ALA A 98 4.65 -11.07 8.48
N VAL A 99 4.27 -10.04 7.73
CA VAL A 99 5.22 -9.17 7.01
C VAL A 99 6.08 -8.39 8.00
N LEU A 100 5.48 -7.76 9.01
CA LEU A 100 6.21 -7.00 10.04
C LEU A 100 7.23 -7.89 10.76
N THR A 101 6.78 -9.04 11.26
CA THR A 101 7.65 -10.01 11.95
C THR A 101 8.79 -10.55 11.07
N ALA A 102 8.54 -10.74 9.76
CA ALA A 102 9.55 -11.27 8.85
C ALA A 102 10.58 -10.23 8.38
N THR A 103 10.29 -8.94 8.54
CA THR A 103 11.09 -7.87 7.92
C THR A 103 11.67 -6.85 8.89
N LEU A 104 11.14 -6.76 10.10
CA LEU A 104 11.59 -5.81 11.13
C LEU A 104 12.26 -6.58 12.28
N ALA A 105 13.31 -6.01 12.81
CA ALA A 105 13.96 -6.54 14.01
C ALA A 105 13.13 -6.22 15.28
N PRO A 106 13.27 -7.01 16.36
CA PRO A 106 12.58 -6.70 17.62
C PRO A 106 12.84 -5.25 18.07
N GLY A 107 11.77 -4.51 18.38
CA GLY A 107 11.81 -3.10 18.79
C GLY A 107 12.07 -2.11 17.64
N GLU A 108 12.27 -2.56 16.41
CA GLU A 108 12.40 -1.68 15.26
C GLU A 108 11.03 -1.12 14.86
N GLN A 109 10.95 0.19 14.68
CA GLN A 109 9.72 0.88 14.27
C GLN A 109 9.76 1.31 12.80
N ALA A 110 8.58 1.34 12.18
CA ALA A 110 8.40 1.72 10.78
C ALA A 110 7.23 2.70 10.60
N VAL A 111 7.28 3.49 9.53
CA VAL A 111 6.07 4.11 8.99
C VAL A 111 5.30 3.05 8.20
N ILE A 112 4.02 2.86 8.53
CA ILE A 112 3.15 1.93 7.78
C ILE A 112 2.17 2.75 6.95
N ALA A 113 2.32 2.71 5.62
CA ALA A 113 1.45 3.41 4.69
C ALA A 113 0.48 2.44 4.00
N GLY A 114 -0.81 2.70 4.12
CA GLY A 114 -1.86 1.89 3.51
C GLY A 114 -2.74 2.68 2.55
N HIS A 115 -2.90 2.17 1.32
CA HIS A 115 -3.83 2.72 0.34
C HIS A 115 -5.08 1.85 0.22
N SER A 116 -6.28 2.45 0.30
CA SER A 116 -7.56 1.77 0.12
C SER A 116 -7.66 0.50 1.00
N MET A 117 -7.76 -0.70 0.43
CA MET A 117 -7.74 -1.97 1.17
C MET A 117 -6.48 -2.11 2.05
N GLY A 118 -5.33 -1.55 1.65
CA GLY A 118 -4.13 -1.50 2.49
C GLY A 118 -4.31 -0.64 3.75
N GLY A 119 -5.07 0.45 3.68
CA GLY A 119 -5.49 1.21 4.86
C GLY A 119 -6.45 0.42 5.75
N MET A 120 -7.33 -0.39 5.15
CA MET A 120 -8.21 -1.31 5.87
C MET A 120 -7.41 -2.42 6.57
N THR A 121 -6.35 -2.92 5.92
CA THR A 121 -5.40 -3.86 6.52
C THR A 121 -4.75 -3.27 7.77
N VAL A 122 -4.29 -2.02 7.70
CA VAL A 122 -3.72 -1.30 8.85
C VAL A 122 -4.73 -1.18 10.00
N MET A 123 -5.96 -0.78 9.71
CA MET A 123 -7.02 -0.67 10.71
C MET A 123 -7.40 -2.04 11.31
N ALA A 124 -7.41 -3.10 10.51
CA ALA A 124 -7.67 -4.46 10.99
C ALA A 124 -6.55 -4.99 11.90
N ALA A 125 -5.31 -4.58 11.64
CA ALA A 125 -4.13 -5.03 12.38
C ALA A 125 -3.82 -4.18 13.63
N SER A 126 -4.53 -3.08 13.88
CA SER A 126 -4.19 -2.06 14.90
C SER A 126 -3.97 -2.61 16.32
N GLY A 127 -4.66 -3.69 16.69
CA GLY A 127 -4.50 -4.37 17.99
C GLY A 127 -3.56 -5.59 17.95
N ARG A 128 -2.97 -5.94 16.81
CA ARG A 128 -2.08 -7.11 16.71
C ARG A 128 -0.72 -6.84 17.36
N PRO A 129 -0.12 -7.84 18.04
CA PRO A 129 1.15 -7.65 18.76
C PRO A 129 2.27 -7.06 17.89
N ALA A 130 2.53 -7.61 16.71
CA ALA A 130 3.59 -7.11 15.84
C ALA A 130 3.28 -5.69 15.32
N PHE A 131 1.99 -5.35 15.09
CA PHE A 131 1.63 -3.98 14.73
C PHE A 131 1.91 -3.00 15.87
N VAL A 132 1.52 -3.34 17.08
CA VAL A 132 1.75 -2.50 18.29
C VAL A 132 3.26 -2.30 18.54
N GLU A 133 4.07 -3.33 18.30
CA GLU A 133 5.53 -3.27 18.46
C GLU A 133 6.20 -2.39 17.40
N HIS A 134 5.81 -2.56 16.14
CA HIS A 134 6.57 -2.04 15.00
C HIS A 134 5.98 -0.76 14.37
N ALA A 135 4.73 -0.40 14.65
CA ALA A 135 4.16 0.81 14.08
C ALA A 135 4.62 2.05 14.86
N GLY A 136 5.50 2.85 14.29
CA GLY A 136 5.89 4.15 14.84
C GLY A 136 4.99 5.28 14.39
N ALA A 137 4.50 5.24 13.14
CA ALA A 137 3.50 6.15 12.58
C ALA A 137 2.75 5.50 11.41
N VAL A 138 1.59 6.04 11.07
CA VAL A 138 0.72 5.53 10.01
C VAL A 138 0.34 6.61 9.01
N LEU A 139 0.31 6.26 7.73
CA LEU A 139 -0.31 7.04 6.66
C LEU A 139 -1.47 6.28 6.02
N LEU A 140 -2.67 6.82 6.11
CA LEU A 140 -3.86 6.28 5.47
C LEU A 140 -4.19 7.08 4.20
N CYS A 141 -4.14 6.43 3.04
CA CYS A 141 -4.40 7.05 1.74
C CYS A 141 -5.69 6.52 1.12
N SER A 142 -6.66 7.39 0.82
CA SER A 142 -7.89 7.07 0.08
C SER A 142 -8.54 5.77 0.55
N THR A 143 -8.87 5.67 1.84
CA THR A 143 -9.43 4.48 2.48
C THR A 143 -10.73 4.78 3.22
N GLY A 144 -11.39 3.74 3.71
CA GLY A 144 -12.61 3.83 4.52
C GLY A 144 -12.67 2.72 5.55
N SER A 145 -13.34 2.95 6.68
CA SER A 145 -13.47 1.99 7.77
C SER A 145 -14.80 1.21 7.74
N SER A 146 -15.84 1.75 7.12
CA SER A 146 -17.18 1.13 7.05
C SER A 146 -17.99 1.72 5.90
N ARG A 147 -19.17 1.14 5.58
CA ARG A 147 -20.17 1.66 4.65
C ARG A 147 -19.64 1.99 3.24
N LEU A 148 -18.62 1.28 2.77
CA LEU A 148 -17.92 1.59 1.51
C LEU A 148 -18.86 1.66 0.31
N VAL A 149 -19.81 0.74 0.21
CA VAL A 149 -20.75 0.65 -0.91
C VAL A 149 -21.82 1.73 -0.83
N ASP A 150 -22.28 2.07 0.39
CA ASP A 150 -23.34 3.04 0.60
C ASP A 150 -22.90 4.47 0.28
N GLU A 151 -21.66 4.81 0.60
CA GLU A 151 -21.09 6.13 0.38
C GLU A 151 -20.43 6.29 -1.00
N SER A 152 -20.11 5.16 -1.69
CA SER A 152 -19.48 5.20 -3.02
C SER A 152 -20.32 6.00 -4.03
N THR A 153 -19.65 6.87 -4.78
CA THR A 153 -20.26 7.72 -5.84
C THR A 153 -19.86 7.28 -7.25
N VAL A 154 -19.37 6.05 -7.41
CA VAL A 154 -19.01 5.48 -8.73
C VAL A 154 -20.21 5.48 -9.70
N LEU A 155 -21.41 5.23 -9.19
CA LEU A 155 -22.64 5.41 -9.96
C LEU A 155 -23.27 6.77 -9.62
N PRO A 156 -23.54 7.63 -10.63
CA PRO A 156 -24.10 8.95 -10.43
C PRO A 156 -25.63 8.88 -10.18
N LEU A 157 -26.00 8.16 -9.11
CA LEU A 157 -27.39 7.99 -8.68
C LEU A 157 -27.56 8.59 -7.28
N PRO A 158 -28.77 9.06 -6.95
CA PRO A 158 -29.09 9.52 -5.60
C PRO A 158 -28.76 8.45 -4.54
N PRO A 159 -28.35 8.84 -3.32
CA PRO A 159 -28.18 7.91 -2.22
C PRO A 159 -29.44 7.06 -1.97
N GLY A 160 -29.26 5.77 -1.67
CA GLY A 160 -30.37 4.90 -1.37
C GLY A 160 -30.16 3.44 -1.77
N ARG A 161 -31.09 2.58 -1.39
CA ARG A 161 -31.00 1.11 -1.56
C ARG A 161 -30.72 0.67 -3.01
N THR A 162 -31.28 1.36 -4.00
CA THR A 162 -31.07 1.05 -5.42
C THR A 162 -29.62 1.30 -5.82
N ARG A 163 -29.04 2.46 -5.44
CA ARG A 163 -27.63 2.76 -5.73
C ARG A 163 -26.73 1.73 -5.06
N THR A 164 -26.90 1.47 -3.77
CA THR A 164 -26.15 0.47 -3.01
C THR A 164 -26.20 -0.90 -3.69
N TRP A 165 -27.39 -1.35 -4.10
CA TRP A 165 -27.56 -2.64 -4.79
C TRP A 165 -26.81 -2.67 -6.13
N LEU A 166 -26.92 -1.62 -6.95
CA LEU A 166 -26.23 -1.51 -8.23
C LEU A 166 -24.70 -1.45 -8.04
N VAL A 167 -24.20 -0.66 -7.09
CA VAL A 167 -22.76 -0.57 -6.80
C VAL A 167 -22.23 -1.94 -6.38
N ARG A 168 -22.94 -2.68 -5.50
CA ARG A 168 -22.57 -4.06 -5.12
C ARG A 168 -22.50 -4.98 -6.33
N ARG A 169 -23.45 -4.88 -7.25
CA ARG A 169 -23.48 -5.70 -8.50
C ARG A 169 -22.31 -5.36 -9.41
N VAL A 170 -22.00 -4.09 -9.59
CA VAL A 170 -20.91 -3.62 -10.47
C VAL A 170 -19.55 -4.00 -9.87
N LEU A 171 -19.29 -3.67 -8.62
CA LEU A 171 -18.00 -3.97 -7.97
C LEU A 171 -17.83 -5.47 -7.71
N GLY A 172 -18.91 -6.20 -7.41
CA GLY A 172 -18.90 -7.65 -7.16
C GLY A 172 -18.89 -8.52 -8.39
N THR A 173 -18.88 -7.95 -9.60
CA THR A 173 -18.89 -8.76 -10.83
C THR A 173 -17.63 -9.60 -10.97
N SER A 174 -17.82 -10.86 -11.35
CA SER A 174 -16.73 -11.76 -11.75
C SER A 174 -16.49 -11.75 -13.29
N ALA A 175 -17.18 -10.87 -14.01
CA ALA A 175 -16.97 -10.74 -15.43
C ALA A 175 -15.50 -10.38 -15.74
N PRO A 176 -14.92 -10.96 -16.81
CA PRO A 176 -13.60 -10.53 -17.28
C PRO A 176 -13.63 -9.03 -17.58
N LEU A 177 -12.59 -8.28 -17.17
CA LEU A 177 -12.45 -6.87 -17.57
C LEU A 177 -12.12 -6.72 -19.05
N GLY A 178 -11.83 -7.84 -19.73
CA GLY A 178 -11.43 -7.84 -21.13
C GLY A 178 -10.02 -7.25 -21.34
N PRO A 179 -9.65 -6.94 -22.58
CA PRO A 179 -8.41 -6.24 -22.88
C PRO A 179 -8.47 -4.78 -22.41
N VAL A 180 -7.30 -4.18 -22.21
CA VAL A 180 -7.17 -2.75 -21.88
C VAL A 180 -7.48 -1.91 -23.12
N THR A 181 -8.77 -1.67 -23.38
CA THR A 181 -9.23 -0.85 -24.49
C THR A 181 -9.32 0.64 -24.11
N PRO A 182 -9.41 1.57 -25.08
CA PRO A 182 -9.67 2.98 -24.78
C PRO A 182 -10.94 3.18 -23.94
N VAL A 183 -12.00 2.40 -24.19
CA VAL A 183 -13.25 2.43 -23.41
C VAL A 183 -13.02 1.96 -21.98
N ALA A 184 -12.32 0.83 -21.80
CA ALA A 184 -11.99 0.32 -20.47
C ALA A 184 -11.15 1.34 -19.67
N ARG A 185 -10.17 1.99 -20.31
CA ARG A 185 -9.38 3.08 -19.67
C ARG A 185 -10.26 4.26 -19.26
N ARG A 186 -11.22 4.65 -20.10
CA ARG A 186 -12.13 5.77 -19.79
C ARG A 186 -13.04 5.44 -18.60
N ILE A 187 -13.57 4.22 -18.55
CA ILE A 187 -14.37 3.74 -17.42
C ILE A 187 -13.53 3.70 -16.16
N LEU A 188 -12.31 3.13 -16.21
CA LEU A 188 -11.42 3.09 -15.08
C LEU A 188 -11.05 4.49 -14.60
N LYS A 189 -10.66 5.40 -15.52
CA LYS A 189 -10.37 6.80 -15.17
C LYS A 189 -11.54 7.42 -14.44
N TYR A 190 -12.74 7.28 -14.94
CA TYR A 190 -13.94 7.81 -14.30
C TYR A 190 -14.13 7.25 -12.88
N ALA A 191 -13.96 5.94 -12.70
CA ALA A 191 -14.24 5.28 -11.44
C ALA A 191 -13.17 5.52 -10.37
N THR A 192 -11.90 5.65 -10.76
CA THR A 192 -10.77 5.56 -9.83
C THR A 192 -9.80 6.74 -9.85
N LEU A 193 -9.81 7.55 -10.90
CA LEU A 193 -8.85 8.66 -11.05
C LEU A 193 -9.56 10.01 -11.13
N GLY A 194 -8.83 11.05 -10.78
CA GLY A 194 -9.29 12.43 -10.91
C GLY A 194 -9.32 12.92 -12.36
N PRO A 195 -10.02 14.02 -12.63
CA PRO A 195 -10.14 14.55 -13.99
C PRO A 195 -8.79 14.95 -14.60
N GLY A 196 -7.85 15.44 -13.78
CA GLY A 196 -6.51 15.87 -14.19
C GLY A 196 -5.50 14.75 -14.49
N SER A 197 -5.86 13.47 -14.27
CA SER A 197 -4.95 12.35 -14.45
C SER A 197 -4.50 12.19 -15.90
N THR A 198 -3.19 12.04 -16.09
CA THR A 198 -2.57 11.91 -17.41
C THR A 198 -2.86 10.55 -18.04
N PRO A 199 -2.72 10.40 -19.37
CA PRO A 199 -2.84 9.10 -20.04
C PRO A 199 -1.89 8.03 -19.48
N HIS A 200 -0.69 8.40 -19.05
CA HIS A 200 0.28 7.49 -18.44
C HIS A 200 -0.17 6.96 -17.08
N MET A 201 -0.76 7.80 -16.23
CA MET A 201 -1.37 7.38 -14.95
C MET A 201 -2.50 6.38 -15.19
N VAL A 202 -3.39 6.70 -16.16
CA VAL A 202 -4.52 5.84 -16.52
C VAL A 202 -4.02 4.48 -17.03
N GLU A 203 -3.02 4.47 -17.91
CA GLU A 203 -2.44 3.24 -18.45
C GLU A 203 -1.79 2.39 -17.36
N ALA A 204 -1.01 2.99 -16.46
CA ALA A 204 -0.37 2.29 -15.35
C ALA A 204 -1.42 1.64 -14.44
N CYS A 205 -2.43 2.39 -13.99
CA CYS A 205 -3.51 1.87 -13.17
C CYS A 205 -4.32 0.78 -13.90
N ALA A 206 -4.60 0.97 -15.20
CA ALA A 206 -5.34 -0.02 -15.98
C ALA A 206 -4.61 -1.36 -16.07
N ARG A 207 -3.29 -1.35 -16.30
CA ARG A 207 -2.48 -2.57 -16.34
C ARG A 207 -2.48 -3.30 -15.01
N ILE A 208 -2.29 -2.58 -13.90
CA ILE A 208 -2.30 -3.14 -12.55
C ILE A 208 -3.67 -3.78 -12.26
N VAL A 209 -4.76 -3.05 -12.44
CA VAL A 209 -6.12 -3.53 -12.15
C VAL A 209 -6.51 -4.73 -13.03
N HIS A 210 -6.16 -4.72 -14.33
CA HIS A 210 -6.47 -5.83 -15.22
C HIS A 210 -5.63 -7.09 -14.96
N ALA A 211 -4.48 -6.95 -14.30
CA ALA A 211 -3.66 -8.09 -13.90
C ALA A 211 -4.29 -8.88 -12.74
N CYS A 212 -5.14 -8.26 -11.92
CA CYS A 212 -5.79 -8.92 -10.79
C CYS A 212 -6.74 -10.05 -11.26
N PRO A 213 -6.58 -11.29 -10.74
CA PRO A 213 -7.46 -12.39 -11.10
C PRO A 213 -8.92 -12.11 -10.75
N ARG A 214 -9.84 -12.47 -11.66
CA ARG A 214 -11.28 -12.22 -11.46
C ARG A 214 -11.87 -12.87 -10.21
N THR A 215 -11.37 -14.03 -9.82
CA THR A 215 -11.78 -14.74 -8.61
C THR A 215 -11.38 -13.98 -7.37
N VAL A 216 -10.16 -13.48 -7.30
CA VAL A 216 -9.63 -12.63 -6.23
C VAL A 216 -10.44 -11.33 -6.14
N ARG A 217 -10.65 -10.68 -7.28
CA ARG A 217 -11.46 -9.46 -7.34
C ARG A 217 -12.86 -9.65 -6.73
N ARG A 218 -13.53 -10.77 -7.10
CA ARG A 218 -14.85 -11.09 -6.58
C ARG A 218 -14.83 -11.39 -5.07
N SER A 219 -13.89 -12.23 -4.61
CA SER A 219 -13.81 -12.60 -3.19
C SER A 219 -13.64 -11.37 -2.31
N TRP A 220 -12.69 -10.49 -2.67
CA TRP A 220 -12.46 -9.27 -1.92
C TRP A 220 -13.60 -8.26 -2.01
N SER A 221 -14.28 -8.13 -3.16
CA SER A 221 -15.43 -7.22 -3.26
C SER A 221 -16.55 -7.59 -2.29
N HIS A 222 -16.72 -8.89 -2.00
CA HIS A 222 -17.69 -9.35 -1.00
C HIS A 222 -17.29 -8.94 0.41
N VAL A 223 -16.03 -9.15 0.80
CA VAL A 223 -15.49 -8.72 2.10
C VAL A 223 -15.60 -7.21 2.28
N LEU A 224 -15.13 -6.45 1.28
CA LEU A 224 -15.18 -4.99 1.29
C LEU A 224 -16.61 -4.45 1.35
N GLY A 225 -17.57 -5.15 0.74
CA GLY A 225 -18.98 -4.77 0.76
C GLY A 225 -19.67 -4.91 2.12
N LEU A 226 -19.06 -5.63 3.06
CA LEU A 226 -19.56 -5.89 4.41
C LEU A 226 -18.62 -5.34 5.50
N LEU A 227 -17.58 -4.61 5.10
CA LEU A 227 -16.52 -4.15 5.96
C LEU A 227 -17.04 -3.22 7.06
N ASP A 228 -16.63 -3.52 8.29
CA ASP A 228 -16.73 -2.64 9.46
C ASP A 228 -15.45 -2.74 10.30
N LEU A 229 -14.66 -1.69 10.30
CA LEU A 229 -13.39 -1.54 11.01
C LEU A 229 -13.40 -0.29 11.91
N GLU A 230 -14.57 0.22 12.29
CA GLU A 230 -14.65 1.42 13.12
C GLU A 230 -13.96 1.23 14.47
N HIS A 231 -14.03 0.02 15.05
CA HIS A 231 -13.27 -0.32 16.26
C HIS A 231 -11.76 -0.22 16.02
N GLY A 232 -11.26 -0.77 14.92
CA GLY A 232 -9.83 -0.72 14.58
C GLY A 232 -9.29 0.70 14.38
N VAL A 233 -10.11 1.65 13.92
CA VAL A 233 -9.72 3.07 13.88
C VAL A 233 -9.46 3.59 15.28
N GLY A 234 -10.29 3.26 16.27
CA GLY A 234 -10.13 3.65 17.68
C GLY A 234 -8.91 3.02 18.37
N GLU A 235 -8.43 1.89 17.86
CA GLU A 235 -7.23 1.20 18.37
C GLU A 235 -5.93 1.66 17.69
N LEU A 236 -5.98 2.50 16.66
CA LEU A 236 -4.79 3.12 16.06
C LEU A 236 -4.21 4.20 16.98
N ARG A 237 -3.46 3.77 17.99
CA ARG A 237 -2.89 4.63 19.03
C ARG A 237 -1.58 5.30 18.63
N VAL A 238 -1.09 5.07 17.43
CA VAL A 238 0.12 5.69 16.89
C VAL A 238 -0.22 6.96 16.10
N PRO A 239 0.71 7.92 15.99
CA PRO A 239 0.54 9.11 15.15
C PRO A 239 0.09 8.75 13.74
N THR A 240 -1.09 9.21 13.33
CA THR A 240 -1.71 8.82 12.06
C THR A 240 -2.11 10.03 11.23
N ALA A 241 -1.60 10.13 10.02
CA ALA A 241 -2.02 11.11 9.02
C ALA A 241 -2.97 10.47 8.00
N VAL A 242 -3.92 11.27 7.48
CA VAL A 242 -4.90 10.83 6.51
C VAL A 242 -4.82 11.70 5.26
N VAL A 243 -4.81 11.07 4.08
CA VAL A 243 -4.79 11.74 2.77
C VAL A 243 -5.91 11.19 1.90
N VAL A 244 -6.66 12.06 1.24
CA VAL A 244 -7.74 11.67 0.33
C VAL A 244 -7.85 12.63 -0.85
N GLY A 245 -8.21 12.12 -2.02
CA GLY A 245 -8.55 12.94 -3.17
C GLY A 245 -10.00 13.44 -3.11
N THR A 246 -10.24 14.72 -3.42
CA THR A 246 -11.62 15.28 -3.40
C THR A 246 -12.51 14.71 -4.51
N ALA A 247 -11.91 14.12 -5.56
CA ALA A 247 -12.62 13.46 -6.65
C ALA A 247 -12.68 11.93 -6.50
N ASP A 248 -12.31 11.40 -5.33
CA ASP A 248 -12.41 9.95 -5.04
C ASP A 248 -13.89 9.51 -5.03
N ARG A 249 -14.23 8.57 -5.91
CA ARG A 249 -15.58 8.01 -6.04
C ARG A 249 -15.75 6.65 -5.37
N LEU A 250 -14.65 5.96 -5.06
CA LEU A 250 -14.69 4.67 -4.37
C LEU A 250 -14.79 4.85 -2.86
N THR A 251 -13.89 5.64 -2.31
CA THR A 251 -13.88 6.06 -0.89
C THR A 251 -13.88 7.58 -0.79
N PRO A 252 -15.04 8.22 -1.05
CA PRO A 252 -15.17 9.68 -1.03
C PRO A 252 -14.66 10.31 0.28
N PRO A 253 -14.35 11.62 0.30
CA PRO A 253 -13.81 12.31 1.48
C PRO A 253 -14.57 12.12 2.79
N VAL A 254 -15.86 11.76 2.73
CA VAL A 254 -16.65 11.45 3.91
C VAL A 254 -16.04 10.34 4.76
N HIS A 255 -15.41 9.33 4.13
CA HIS A 255 -14.71 8.25 4.84
C HIS A 255 -13.46 8.77 5.56
N ALA A 256 -12.62 9.54 4.87
CA ALA A 256 -11.41 10.12 5.45
C ALA A 256 -11.72 11.06 6.62
N ARG A 257 -12.78 11.86 6.50
CA ARG A 257 -13.27 12.73 7.60
C ARG A 257 -13.77 11.90 8.78
N ALA A 258 -14.51 10.82 8.54
CA ALA A 258 -14.99 9.92 9.59
C ALA A 258 -13.83 9.23 10.31
N ILE A 259 -12.82 8.76 9.57
CA ILE A 259 -11.60 8.18 10.16
C ILE A 259 -10.86 9.24 10.99
N ALA A 260 -10.55 10.41 10.41
CA ALA A 260 -9.81 11.45 11.10
C ALA A 260 -10.49 11.92 12.40
N SER A 261 -11.83 11.94 12.44
CA SER A 261 -12.59 12.32 13.64
C SER A 261 -12.56 11.27 14.76
N ARG A 262 -12.21 10.01 14.46
CA ARG A 262 -12.18 8.89 15.42
C ARG A 262 -10.77 8.48 15.85
N LEU A 263 -9.73 8.87 15.09
CA LEU A 263 -8.35 8.55 15.40
C LEU A 263 -7.91 9.17 16.73
N PRO A 264 -7.36 8.37 17.68
CA PRO A 264 -6.86 8.89 18.95
C PRO A 264 -5.72 9.91 18.80
N HIS A 265 -4.83 9.69 17.83
CA HIS A 265 -3.68 10.55 17.52
C HIS A 265 -3.69 10.96 16.04
N CYS A 266 -4.71 11.72 15.62
CA CYS A 266 -4.80 12.25 14.27
C CYS A 266 -3.85 13.43 14.07
N LEU A 267 -2.86 13.28 13.18
CA LEU A 267 -1.94 14.34 12.78
C LEU A 267 -2.52 15.31 11.73
N GLY A 268 -3.72 15.01 11.25
CA GLY A 268 -4.46 15.83 10.30
C GLY A 268 -4.96 15.07 9.09
N LEU A 269 -5.92 15.68 8.42
CA LEU A 269 -6.52 15.23 7.16
C LEU A 269 -6.09 16.18 6.03
N THR A 270 -5.50 15.62 4.99
CA THR A 270 -5.17 16.36 3.77
C THR A 270 -6.13 15.94 2.65
N GLU A 271 -6.97 16.87 2.22
CA GLU A 271 -7.86 16.69 1.06
C GLU A 271 -7.20 17.29 -0.17
N LEU A 272 -6.95 16.48 -1.21
CA LEU A 272 -6.23 16.86 -2.42
C LEU A 272 -7.21 17.27 -3.54
N PRO A 273 -7.28 18.55 -3.92
CA PRO A 273 -8.25 19.02 -4.90
C PRO A 273 -8.09 18.33 -6.26
N GLY A 274 -9.19 17.77 -6.79
CA GLY A 274 -9.24 17.15 -8.11
C GLY A 274 -8.54 15.81 -8.25
N ILE A 275 -7.91 15.30 -7.19
CA ILE A 275 -7.29 13.96 -7.17
C ILE A 275 -8.37 12.91 -6.92
N GLY A 276 -8.26 11.75 -7.58
CA GLY A 276 -9.16 10.62 -7.41
C GLY A 276 -8.74 9.65 -6.32
N HIS A 277 -9.10 8.39 -6.50
CA HIS A 277 -8.81 7.31 -5.55
C HIS A 277 -7.34 6.88 -5.53
N MET A 278 -6.64 7.00 -6.66
CA MET A 278 -5.27 6.49 -6.82
C MET A 278 -4.22 7.52 -6.33
N THR A 279 -4.40 8.07 -5.13
CA THR A 279 -3.56 9.15 -4.57
C THR A 279 -2.05 8.92 -4.66
N PRO A 280 -1.47 7.70 -4.41
CA PRO A 280 -0.04 7.45 -4.60
C PRO A 280 0.45 7.58 -6.05
N VAL A 281 -0.44 7.39 -7.02
CA VAL A 281 -0.13 7.54 -8.46
C VAL A 281 -0.40 8.97 -8.94
N GLU A 282 -1.47 9.59 -8.47
CA GLU A 282 -1.92 10.90 -8.94
C GLU A 282 -1.20 12.06 -8.27
N ALA A 283 -0.78 11.90 -7.01
CA ALA A 283 -0.07 12.89 -6.21
C ALA A 283 1.14 12.28 -5.51
N PRO A 284 2.09 11.65 -6.26
CA PRO A 284 3.19 10.88 -5.67
C PRO A 284 4.05 11.72 -4.72
N GLY A 285 4.39 12.95 -5.08
CA GLY A 285 5.21 13.83 -4.25
C GLY A 285 4.55 14.15 -2.90
N THR A 286 3.23 14.35 -2.85
CA THR A 286 2.52 14.58 -1.59
C THR A 286 2.54 13.33 -0.71
N VAL A 287 2.29 12.15 -1.28
CA VAL A 287 2.29 10.90 -0.51
C VAL A 287 3.68 10.57 -0.01
N THR A 288 4.72 10.68 -0.87
CA THR A 288 6.13 10.47 -0.47
C THR A 288 6.56 11.48 0.59
N GLY A 289 6.20 12.77 0.42
CA GLY A 289 6.51 13.82 1.39
C GLY A 289 5.90 13.51 2.78
N ARG A 290 4.65 13.08 2.82
CA ARG A 290 4.00 12.68 4.09
C ARG A 290 4.66 11.48 4.75
N ILE A 291 5.08 10.47 3.97
CA ILE A 291 5.84 9.33 4.52
C ILE A 291 7.16 9.82 5.14
N ARG A 292 7.91 10.70 4.45
CA ARG A 292 9.18 11.27 4.96
C ARG A 292 8.98 12.10 6.22
N GLU A 293 7.95 12.95 6.27
CA GLU A 293 7.59 13.74 7.45
C GLU A 293 7.30 12.84 8.66
N LEU A 294 6.53 11.76 8.45
CA LEU A 294 6.22 10.79 9.50
C LEU A 294 7.48 10.03 9.95
N ALA A 295 8.33 9.61 9.03
CA ALA A 295 9.58 8.92 9.34
C ALA A 295 10.51 9.84 10.15
N ALA A 296 10.72 11.06 9.72
CA ALA A 296 11.59 12.02 10.40
C ALA A 296 11.10 12.40 11.81
N ALA A 297 9.77 12.44 12.01
CA ALA A 297 9.19 12.86 13.30
C ALA A 297 9.03 11.71 14.30
N HIS A 298 8.84 10.47 13.83
CA HIS A 298 8.37 9.37 14.69
C HIS A 298 9.19 8.09 14.63
N ILE A 299 10.11 7.94 13.65
CA ILE A 299 10.97 6.76 13.59
C ILE A 299 12.34 7.13 14.13
N PRO A 300 12.81 6.46 15.20
CA PRO A 300 14.16 6.68 15.71
C PRO A 300 15.21 6.45 14.62
N ALA A 301 16.19 7.34 14.53
CA ALA A 301 17.35 7.10 13.68
C ALA A 301 18.03 5.81 14.13
N VAL A 302 18.25 4.87 13.20
CA VAL A 302 19.05 3.69 13.49
C VAL A 302 20.48 4.17 13.77
N PRO A 303 21.07 3.86 14.94
CA PRO A 303 22.46 4.20 15.19
C PRO A 303 23.33 3.62 14.06
N ALA A 304 24.16 4.44 13.44
CA ALA A 304 25.09 3.96 12.44
C ALA A 304 25.89 2.78 13.03
N ALA A 305 25.88 1.63 12.36
CA ALA A 305 26.73 0.53 12.78
C ALA A 305 28.18 1.06 12.88
N PRO A 306 28.93 0.72 13.96
CA PRO A 306 30.31 1.16 14.07
C PRO A 306 31.06 0.73 12.82
N ALA A 307 31.75 1.69 12.18
CA ALA A 307 32.54 1.42 11.00
C ALA A 307 33.47 0.22 11.30
N ALA A 308 33.40 -0.80 10.45
CA ALA A 308 34.31 -1.95 10.58
C ALA A 308 35.74 -1.41 10.66
N PRO A 309 36.58 -1.88 11.63
CA PRO A 309 37.96 -1.43 11.71
C PRO A 309 38.65 -1.65 10.38
N ALA A 310 39.27 -0.59 9.86
CA ALA A 310 40.03 -0.67 8.64
C ALA A 310 41.05 -1.80 8.75
N ALA A 311 41.01 -2.75 7.80
CA ALA A 311 41.98 -3.82 7.75
C ALA A 311 43.39 -3.21 7.76
N PRO A 312 44.34 -3.75 8.56
CA PRO A 312 45.69 -3.22 8.58
C PRO A 312 46.30 -3.34 7.18
N VAL A 313 46.75 -2.21 6.67
CA VAL A 313 47.51 -2.16 5.42
C VAL A 313 48.85 -2.84 5.67
N THR A 314 48.98 -4.08 5.27
CA THR A 314 50.27 -4.77 5.23
C THR A 314 51.16 -4.09 4.19
N SER A 315 52.08 -3.28 4.65
CA SER A 315 53.15 -2.73 3.79
C SER A 315 54.04 -3.89 3.33
N VAL A 316 53.99 -4.16 2.05
CA VAL A 316 54.94 -5.08 1.39
C VAL A 316 56.25 -4.33 1.25
N ALA A 317 57.29 -4.73 1.97
CA ALA A 317 58.64 -4.23 1.80
C ALA A 317 59.16 -4.58 0.38
N PRO A 318 59.93 -3.69 -0.28
CA PRO A 318 60.54 -4.00 -1.58
C PRO A 318 61.57 -5.09 -1.44
N ALA A 319 61.56 -6.08 -2.34
CA ALA A 319 62.57 -7.12 -2.44
C ALA A 319 63.89 -6.46 -2.87
N GLU A 320 64.94 -6.64 -2.06
CA GLU A 320 66.32 -6.33 -2.44
C GLU A 320 66.76 -7.21 -3.61
N GLU A 321 67.06 -6.64 -4.74
CA GLU A 321 67.84 -7.25 -5.81
C GLU A 321 69.28 -7.43 -5.31
N SER A 322 69.69 -8.65 -5.13
CA SER A 322 71.13 -9.00 -4.97
C SER A 322 71.71 -9.39 -6.32
N ALA A 323 72.81 -8.74 -6.64
CA ALA A 323 73.68 -8.91 -7.81
C ALA A 323 74.30 -10.31 -7.94
#